data_28a6ffe1401522d8bbac8a71dfb52d14
#
_entry.id   28a6ffe1401522d8bbac8a71dfb52d14
#
_cell.length_a   1.000
_cell.length_b   1.000
_cell.length_c   1.000
_cell.angle_alpha   90.00
_cell.angle_beta   90.00
_cell.angle_gamma   90.00
#
_symmetry.space_group_name_H-M   'P 1'
#
loop_
_entity.id
_entity.type
_entity.pdbx_description
1 polymer ?
#
loop_
_entity_poly.entity_id
_entity_poly.type
_entity_poly.pdbx_seq_one_letter_code
_entity_poly.pdbx_strand_id
1 'polypeptide(L)'
;MTIRRATCRANGIRQFYLEAGAGPPVVLLHGFPETSFAWRFQIPALAPHYRVIAPDLRGYGETDKPLKGYDKRTMANDIVELLKTLGVGRVALVGHDRGARVATRLVKDHPDLVDRLVVMDNVPTRIVAREMNAKVAREYWFFTFHQIPDLPEALIAGREDIWLRHLFSDWCHDPMTVSGEAFQTYVKAYSAPGAVRGAMSDYRASAEDVAQDLEDAARKIRCPVLSLWGADFGAVGRLFDMKAIWSEMAENLSVAPIERCGHLPQEEQPEAVNRLLLDFLDGRKADTARTSNAC
;
A
#
# COMPACT_ATOMS: atom_id res chain seq x y z
N MET A 1 15.00 19.33 -6.78
CA MET A 1 14.93 18.31 -5.69
C MET A 1 15.57 17.03 -6.18
N THR A 2 16.41 16.39 -5.38
CA THR A 2 17.07 15.13 -5.74
C THR A 2 16.42 13.98 -4.95
N ILE A 3 15.95 12.96 -5.65
CA ILE A 3 15.48 11.71 -5.03
C ILE A 3 16.68 10.77 -4.95
N ARG A 4 17.09 10.41 -3.74
CA ARG A 4 18.18 9.47 -3.48
C ARG A 4 17.64 8.04 -3.56
N ARG A 5 18.33 7.19 -4.30
CA ARG A 5 18.12 5.74 -4.32
C ARG A 5 19.15 5.11 -3.41
N ALA A 6 18.73 4.30 -2.46
CA ALA A 6 19.62 3.71 -1.49
C ALA A 6 19.20 2.30 -1.07
N THR A 7 20.15 1.57 -0.48
CA THR A 7 19.89 0.26 0.11
C THR A 7 20.51 0.18 1.49
N CYS A 8 19.91 -0.59 2.38
CA CYS A 8 20.53 -0.98 3.64
C CYS A 8 20.19 -2.43 3.98
N ARG A 9 20.93 -3.02 4.93
CA ARG A 9 20.56 -4.31 5.51
C ARG A 9 19.80 -4.07 6.80
N ALA A 10 18.54 -4.55 6.83
CA ALA A 10 17.68 -4.46 7.99
C ALA A 10 16.79 -5.72 8.03
N ASN A 11 16.54 -6.25 9.21
CA ASN A 11 15.74 -7.47 9.42
C ASN A 11 16.19 -8.67 8.57
N GLY A 12 17.52 -8.84 8.38
CA GLY A 12 18.11 -9.96 7.66
C GLY A 12 18.03 -9.90 6.13
N ILE A 13 17.45 -8.85 5.55
CA ILE A 13 17.34 -8.64 4.10
C ILE A 13 17.99 -7.32 3.68
N ARG A 14 18.37 -7.22 2.40
CA ARG A 14 18.73 -5.96 1.76
C ARG A 14 17.45 -5.28 1.32
N GLN A 15 17.16 -4.12 1.90
CA GLN A 15 16.02 -3.29 1.57
C GLN A 15 16.47 -2.12 0.68
N PHE A 16 15.77 -1.92 -0.42
CA PHE A 16 15.89 -0.74 -1.27
C PHE A 16 14.85 0.30 -0.84
N TYR A 17 15.21 1.58 -0.93
CA TYR A 17 14.29 2.68 -0.69
C TYR A 17 14.67 3.93 -1.48
N LEU A 18 13.66 4.74 -1.77
CA LEU A 18 13.79 6.11 -2.24
C LEU A 18 13.74 7.04 -1.04
N GLU A 19 14.54 8.12 -1.08
CA GLU A 19 14.54 9.13 -0.03
C GLU A 19 14.65 10.53 -0.62
N ALA A 20 13.85 11.48 -0.11
CA ALA A 20 13.91 12.87 -0.51
C ALA A 20 13.45 13.80 0.61
N GLY A 21 13.90 15.05 0.56
CA GLY A 21 13.50 16.09 1.50
C GLY A 21 14.18 15.99 2.86
N ALA A 22 13.73 16.84 3.77
CA ALA A 22 14.16 16.93 5.17
C ALA A 22 12.97 17.37 6.02
N GLY A 23 13.04 17.15 7.35
CA GLY A 23 11.96 17.51 8.28
C GLY A 23 11.32 16.29 8.93
N PRO A 24 10.05 16.38 9.37
CA PRO A 24 9.35 15.25 9.96
C PRO A 24 9.28 14.06 9.00
N PRO A 25 9.56 12.83 9.46
CA PRO A 25 9.63 11.69 8.56
C PRO A 25 8.25 11.15 8.17
N VAL A 26 8.09 10.85 6.88
CA VAL A 26 6.93 10.20 6.28
C VAL A 26 7.40 8.95 5.53
N VAL A 27 6.78 7.81 5.81
CA VAL A 27 7.06 6.54 5.12
C VAL A 27 5.92 6.20 4.19
N LEU A 28 6.24 5.90 2.93
CA LEU A 28 5.28 5.56 1.88
C LEU A 28 5.43 4.08 1.50
N LEU A 29 4.44 3.25 1.80
CA LEU A 29 4.44 1.81 1.54
C LEU A 29 3.51 1.50 0.36
N HIS A 30 4.09 1.05 -0.75
CA HIS A 30 3.37 0.72 -1.98
C HIS A 30 2.53 -0.55 -1.85
N GLY A 31 1.59 -0.73 -2.78
CA GLY A 31 0.78 -1.92 -2.91
C GLY A 31 1.25 -2.89 -4.00
N PHE A 32 0.39 -3.82 -4.31
CA PHE A 32 0.50 -4.72 -5.45
C PHE A 32 -0.38 -4.17 -6.60
N PRO A 33 0.05 -4.22 -7.87
CA PRO A 33 1.32 -4.76 -8.37
C PRO A 33 2.38 -3.67 -8.62
N GLU A 34 2.70 -2.91 -7.61
CA GLU A 34 3.57 -1.74 -7.69
C GLU A 34 4.94 -1.97 -7.04
N THR A 35 5.73 -0.90 -6.98
CA THR A 35 6.98 -0.74 -6.24
C THR A 35 7.01 0.67 -5.65
N SER A 36 8.08 1.09 -5.00
CA SER A 36 8.28 2.48 -4.54
C SER A 36 8.13 3.53 -5.66
N PHE A 37 8.20 3.13 -6.93
CA PHE A 37 7.96 3.99 -8.10
C PHE A 37 6.52 4.54 -8.15
N ALA A 38 5.55 3.87 -7.54
CA ALA A 38 4.18 4.34 -7.40
C ALA A 38 4.08 5.76 -6.79
N TRP A 39 5.05 6.10 -5.94
CA TRP A 39 5.09 7.36 -5.22
C TRP A 39 5.77 8.52 -5.98
N ARG A 40 6.03 8.36 -7.29
CA ARG A 40 6.74 9.37 -8.11
C ARG A 40 6.07 10.75 -8.15
N PHE A 41 4.76 10.83 -7.92
CA PHE A 41 4.01 12.08 -7.83
C PHE A 41 3.90 12.60 -6.38
N GLN A 42 3.93 11.73 -5.37
CA GLN A 42 3.81 12.10 -3.97
C GLN A 42 5.15 12.55 -3.37
N ILE A 43 6.24 11.88 -3.73
CA ILE A 43 7.57 12.25 -3.24
C ILE A 43 7.88 13.73 -3.56
N PRO A 44 7.72 14.24 -4.80
CA PRO A 44 7.95 15.66 -5.10
C PRO A 44 7.03 16.63 -4.34
N ALA A 45 5.79 16.23 -4.07
CA ALA A 45 4.83 17.06 -3.37
C ALA A 45 5.11 17.14 -1.86
N LEU A 46 5.59 16.06 -1.25
CA LEU A 46 5.83 15.97 0.18
C LEU A 46 7.24 16.43 0.59
N ALA A 47 8.25 16.19 -0.24
CA ALA A 47 9.65 16.44 0.10
C ALA A 47 10.02 17.90 0.43
N PRO A 48 9.29 18.94 -0.01
CA PRO A 48 9.51 20.30 0.46
C PRO A 48 9.27 20.50 1.97
N HIS A 49 8.46 19.63 2.59
CA HIS A 49 8.00 19.76 3.97
C HIS A 49 8.43 18.58 4.87
N TYR A 50 8.73 17.44 4.28
CA TYR A 50 8.93 16.17 4.97
C TYR A 50 10.20 15.45 4.50
N ARG A 51 10.79 14.64 5.38
CA ARG A 51 11.74 13.60 4.99
C ARG A 51 10.94 12.38 4.53
N VAL A 52 10.82 12.19 3.23
CA VAL A 52 10.05 11.10 2.63
C VAL A 52 10.94 9.88 2.45
N ILE A 53 10.49 8.72 2.90
CA ILE A 53 11.15 7.42 2.77
C ILE A 53 10.15 6.46 2.12
N ALA A 54 10.45 5.95 0.94
CA ALA A 54 9.59 5.04 0.20
C ALA A 54 10.35 3.74 -0.12
N PRO A 55 10.26 2.71 0.75
CA PRO A 55 10.90 1.44 0.50
C PRO A 55 10.13 0.60 -0.53
N ASP A 56 10.87 -0.26 -1.26
CA ASP A 56 10.27 -1.44 -1.86
C ASP A 56 10.05 -2.48 -0.74
N LEU A 57 8.84 -3.00 -0.64
CA LEU A 57 8.49 -4.01 0.34
C LEU A 57 9.26 -5.33 0.08
N ARG A 58 9.39 -6.16 1.11
CA ARG A 58 9.92 -7.53 0.99
C ARG A 58 9.28 -8.26 -0.20
N GLY A 59 10.11 -8.79 -1.10
CA GLY A 59 9.62 -9.53 -2.27
C GLY A 59 9.35 -8.66 -3.50
N TYR A 60 9.35 -7.35 -3.37
CA TYR A 60 9.03 -6.41 -4.44
C TYR A 60 10.24 -5.60 -4.89
N GLY A 61 10.16 -5.06 -6.10
CA GLY A 61 11.12 -4.12 -6.66
C GLY A 61 12.58 -4.56 -6.54
N GLU A 62 13.41 -3.70 -5.97
CA GLU A 62 14.84 -3.94 -5.75
C GLU A 62 15.16 -4.49 -4.34
N THR A 63 14.17 -4.66 -3.47
CA THR A 63 14.34 -5.35 -2.17
C THR A 63 14.49 -6.84 -2.37
N ASP A 64 15.22 -7.51 -1.48
CA ASP A 64 15.43 -8.96 -1.50
C ASP A 64 14.11 -9.73 -1.50
N LYS A 65 14.14 -10.91 -2.13
CA LYS A 65 12.99 -11.79 -2.33
C LYS A 65 13.21 -13.14 -1.64
N PRO A 66 13.26 -13.16 -0.27
CA PRO A 66 13.49 -14.38 0.48
C PRO A 66 12.37 -15.40 0.25
N LEU A 67 12.55 -16.64 0.70
CA LEU A 67 11.57 -17.70 0.52
C LEU A 67 10.43 -17.63 1.55
N LYS A 68 10.58 -16.86 2.65
CA LYS A 68 9.66 -16.82 3.80
C LYS A 68 9.54 -15.41 4.39
N GLY A 69 8.60 -15.23 5.32
CA GLY A 69 8.43 -14.02 6.10
C GLY A 69 7.58 -12.97 5.37
N TYR A 70 6.54 -13.39 4.70
CA TYR A 70 5.64 -12.50 3.96
C TYR A 70 4.38 -12.13 4.73
N ASP A 71 4.22 -12.66 5.95
CA ASP A 71 3.18 -12.22 6.87
C ASP A 71 3.38 -10.75 7.27
N LYS A 72 2.30 -10.06 7.59
CA LYS A 72 2.34 -8.61 7.76
C LYS A 72 3.12 -8.16 8.99
N ARG A 73 3.24 -9.01 10.02
CA ARG A 73 4.08 -8.72 11.19
C ARG A 73 5.57 -8.74 10.83
N THR A 74 6.01 -9.74 10.07
CA THR A 74 7.38 -9.80 9.58
C THR A 74 7.69 -8.61 8.65
N MET A 75 6.78 -8.30 7.72
CA MET A 75 6.95 -7.16 6.81
C MET A 75 6.90 -5.81 7.54
N ALA A 76 6.08 -5.67 8.58
CA ALA A 76 6.08 -4.49 9.45
C ALA A 76 7.42 -4.33 10.20
N ASN A 77 7.98 -5.45 10.69
CA ASN A 77 9.30 -5.45 11.33
C ASN A 77 10.42 -5.09 10.34
N ASP A 78 10.29 -5.39 9.05
CA ASP A 78 11.24 -4.90 8.04
C ASP A 78 11.30 -3.37 8.05
N ILE A 79 10.15 -2.71 8.12
CA ILE A 79 10.07 -1.24 8.15
C ILE A 79 10.61 -0.69 9.48
N VAL A 80 10.29 -1.32 10.61
CA VAL A 80 10.81 -0.92 11.92
C VAL A 80 12.34 -0.97 11.94
N GLU A 81 12.94 -2.05 11.45
CA GLU A 81 14.39 -2.22 11.42
C GLU A 81 15.05 -1.28 10.37
N LEU A 82 14.38 -0.99 9.26
CA LEU A 82 14.80 0.04 8.32
C LEU A 82 14.87 1.40 9.02
N LEU A 83 13.83 1.81 9.72
CA LEU A 83 13.78 3.08 10.44
C LEU A 83 14.86 3.19 11.51
N LYS A 84 15.07 2.13 12.29
CA LYS A 84 16.18 2.05 13.26
C LYS A 84 17.53 2.25 12.60
N THR A 85 17.77 1.57 11.47
CA THR A 85 19.02 1.67 10.70
C THR A 85 19.26 3.09 10.17
N LEU A 86 18.18 3.80 9.82
CA LEU A 86 18.23 5.18 9.35
C LEU A 86 18.25 6.23 10.46
N GLY A 87 18.22 5.82 11.74
CA GLY A 87 18.15 6.72 12.89
C GLY A 87 16.84 7.53 12.93
N VAL A 88 15.75 6.95 12.40
CA VAL A 88 14.43 7.59 12.32
C VAL A 88 13.59 7.12 13.51
N GLY A 89 13.04 8.06 14.26
CA GLY A 89 12.11 7.81 15.36
C GLY A 89 10.65 7.70 14.89
N ARG A 90 9.76 8.50 15.50
CA ARG A 90 8.33 8.49 15.14
C ARG A 90 8.10 8.99 13.71
N VAL A 91 7.15 8.37 13.02
CA VAL A 91 6.85 8.64 11.61
C VAL A 91 5.35 8.80 11.36
N ALA A 92 4.99 9.52 10.32
CA ALA A 92 3.71 9.31 9.66
C ALA A 92 3.84 8.17 8.66
N LEU A 93 2.84 7.27 8.62
CA LEU A 93 2.76 6.16 7.67
C LEU A 93 1.69 6.42 6.62
N VAL A 94 2.03 6.19 5.37
CA VAL A 94 1.07 6.14 4.25
C VAL A 94 1.24 4.77 3.59
N GLY A 95 0.18 4.00 3.53
CA GLY A 95 0.20 2.68 2.89
C GLY A 95 -0.91 2.55 1.85
N HIS A 96 -0.59 1.94 0.72
CA HIS A 96 -1.53 1.58 -0.32
C HIS A 96 -1.67 0.04 -0.39
N ASP A 97 -2.88 -0.48 -0.54
CA ASP A 97 -3.18 -1.91 -0.71
C ASP A 97 -2.39 -2.83 0.24
N ARG A 98 -1.45 -3.65 -0.26
CA ARG A 98 -0.59 -4.53 0.56
C ARG A 98 0.26 -3.72 1.55
N GLY A 99 0.75 -2.56 1.14
CA GLY A 99 1.46 -1.62 2.01
C GLY A 99 0.59 -1.05 3.13
N ALA A 100 -0.71 -0.84 2.89
CA ALA A 100 -1.64 -0.42 3.94
C ALA A 100 -1.86 -1.52 4.99
N ARG A 101 -1.83 -2.81 4.59
CA ARG A 101 -1.88 -3.94 5.54
C ARG A 101 -0.62 -3.99 6.40
N VAL A 102 0.56 -3.79 5.81
CA VAL A 102 1.83 -3.67 6.54
C VAL A 102 1.79 -2.48 7.50
N ALA A 103 1.33 -1.31 7.06
CA ALA A 103 1.21 -0.11 7.88
C ALA A 103 0.23 -0.31 9.05
N THR A 104 -0.89 -0.97 8.81
CA THR A 104 -1.88 -1.31 9.84
C THR A 104 -1.28 -2.25 10.90
N ARG A 105 -0.54 -3.28 10.48
CA ARG A 105 0.12 -4.19 11.42
C ARG A 105 1.22 -3.46 12.21
N LEU A 106 1.99 -2.60 11.54
CA LEU A 106 3.04 -1.82 12.19
C LEU A 106 2.48 -0.91 13.30
N VAL A 107 1.43 -0.15 13.03
CA VAL A 107 0.84 0.75 14.04
C VAL A 107 0.21 -0.03 15.20
N LYS A 108 -0.30 -1.22 14.96
CA LYS A 108 -0.84 -2.08 16.02
C LYS A 108 0.26 -2.69 16.89
N ASP A 109 1.36 -3.13 16.31
CA ASP A 109 2.48 -3.74 17.06
C ASP A 109 3.40 -2.68 17.69
N HIS A 110 3.54 -1.50 17.06
CA HIS A 110 4.43 -0.42 17.49
C HIS A 110 3.70 0.95 17.53
N PRO A 111 2.64 1.10 18.38
CA PRO A 111 1.80 2.31 18.37
C PRO A 111 2.58 3.60 18.68
N ASP A 112 3.66 3.52 19.48
CA ASP A 112 4.47 4.69 19.84
C ASP A 112 5.39 5.16 18.70
N LEU A 113 5.57 4.36 17.65
CA LEU A 113 6.38 4.69 16.48
C LEU A 113 5.60 5.50 15.44
N VAL A 114 4.26 5.53 15.51
CA VAL A 114 3.43 6.10 14.46
C VAL A 114 2.62 7.29 14.97
N ASP A 115 2.84 8.45 14.35
CA ASP A 115 2.12 9.68 14.66
C ASP A 115 0.75 9.75 13.98
N ARG A 116 0.68 9.31 12.72
CA ARG A 116 -0.50 9.33 11.85
C ARG A 116 -0.46 8.18 10.87
N LEU A 117 -1.61 7.66 10.51
CA LEU A 117 -1.75 6.58 9.52
C LEU A 117 -2.66 7.01 8.37
N VAL A 118 -2.19 6.87 7.15
CA VAL A 118 -3.04 6.92 5.95
C VAL A 118 -3.10 5.54 5.34
N VAL A 119 -4.31 5.06 5.08
CA VAL A 119 -4.58 3.81 4.37
C VAL A 119 -5.32 4.11 3.09
N MET A 120 -4.75 3.65 1.98
CA MET A 120 -5.25 3.92 0.64
C MET A 120 -5.74 2.63 0.01
N ASP A 121 -6.99 2.65 -0.43
CA ASP A 121 -7.68 1.58 -1.17
C ASP A 121 -7.44 0.18 -0.60
N ASN A 122 -7.75 0.02 0.69
CA ASN A 122 -7.46 -1.21 1.43
C ASN A 122 -8.61 -1.63 2.35
N VAL A 123 -8.97 -2.89 2.26
CA VAL A 123 -9.82 -3.60 3.23
C VAL A 123 -8.94 -4.54 4.05
N PRO A 124 -8.98 -4.49 5.40
CA PRO A 124 -8.19 -5.38 6.26
C PRO A 124 -8.42 -6.86 5.94
N THR A 125 -7.36 -7.69 6.02
CA THR A 125 -7.40 -9.10 5.57
C THR A 125 -8.49 -9.89 6.30
N ARG A 126 -8.63 -9.69 7.62
CA ARG A 126 -9.69 -10.34 8.42
C ARG A 126 -11.10 -9.97 7.98
N ILE A 127 -11.31 -8.75 7.49
CA ILE A 127 -12.62 -8.28 7.02
C ILE A 127 -12.94 -8.93 5.67
N VAL A 128 -11.99 -8.95 4.73
CA VAL A 128 -12.16 -9.68 3.45
C VAL A 128 -12.54 -11.14 3.72
N ALA A 129 -11.86 -11.81 4.66
CA ALA A 129 -12.16 -13.19 5.03
C ALA A 129 -13.57 -13.32 5.66
N ARG A 130 -13.97 -12.39 6.53
CA ARG A 130 -15.29 -12.38 7.19
C ARG A 130 -16.42 -12.19 6.19
N GLU A 131 -16.26 -11.30 5.24
CA GLU A 131 -17.29 -10.91 4.26
C GLU A 131 -17.30 -11.80 3.00
N MET A 132 -16.46 -12.83 2.94
CA MET A 132 -16.30 -13.68 1.76
C MET A 132 -17.64 -14.33 1.37
N ASN A 133 -18.11 -14.05 0.17
CA ASN A 133 -19.28 -14.62 -0.47
C ASN A 133 -19.05 -14.65 -1.99
N ALA A 134 -20.03 -15.15 -2.77
CA ALA A 134 -19.87 -15.30 -4.22
C ALA A 134 -19.58 -13.97 -4.95
N LYS A 135 -20.13 -12.84 -4.49
CA LYS A 135 -19.86 -11.52 -5.07
C LYS A 135 -18.44 -11.07 -4.74
N VAL A 136 -18.05 -11.15 -3.47
CA VAL A 136 -16.68 -10.81 -3.03
C VAL A 136 -15.67 -11.70 -3.73
N ALA A 137 -15.87 -13.01 -3.80
CA ALA A 137 -14.98 -13.94 -4.45
C ALA A 137 -14.75 -13.62 -5.94
N ARG A 138 -15.77 -13.12 -6.65
CA ARG A 138 -15.65 -12.71 -8.03
C ARG A 138 -14.79 -11.46 -8.19
N GLU A 139 -15.02 -10.42 -7.39
CA GLU A 139 -14.24 -9.18 -7.44
C GLU A 139 -12.80 -9.40 -6.91
N TYR A 140 -12.62 -10.30 -5.93
CA TYR A 140 -11.34 -10.70 -5.36
C TYR A 140 -10.76 -11.97 -5.99
N TRP A 141 -11.09 -12.30 -7.25
CA TRP A 141 -10.60 -13.50 -7.92
C TRP A 141 -9.06 -13.63 -7.85
N PHE A 142 -8.36 -12.50 -8.01
CA PHE A 142 -6.91 -12.44 -7.93
C PHE A 142 -6.38 -12.82 -6.55
N PHE A 143 -7.10 -12.47 -5.48
CA PHE A 143 -6.70 -12.77 -4.11
C PHE A 143 -6.64 -14.29 -3.85
N THR A 144 -7.61 -15.03 -4.36
CA THR A 144 -7.64 -16.50 -4.26
C THR A 144 -6.70 -17.16 -5.26
N PHE A 145 -6.62 -16.67 -6.49
CA PHE A 145 -5.72 -17.17 -7.52
C PHE A 145 -4.25 -17.06 -7.10
N HIS A 146 -3.82 -15.94 -6.57
CA HIS A 146 -2.44 -15.71 -6.15
C HIS A 146 -2.00 -16.59 -4.97
N GLN A 147 -2.94 -17.16 -4.24
CA GLN A 147 -2.64 -18.07 -3.12
C GLN A 147 -2.38 -19.52 -3.55
N ILE A 148 -2.78 -19.89 -4.78
CA ILE A 148 -2.56 -21.26 -5.28
C ILE A 148 -1.04 -21.53 -5.39
N PRO A 149 -0.54 -22.65 -4.82
CA PRO A 149 0.89 -22.96 -4.95
C PRO A 149 1.31 -23.17 -6.40
N ASP A 150 2.42 -22.55 -6.80
CA ASP A 150 3.17 -22.71 -8.05
C ASP A 150 2.41 -22.36 -9.36
N LEU A 151 1.08 -22.45 -9.40
CA LEU A 151 0.29 -22.25 -10.61
C LEU A 151 0.35 -20.79 -11.12
N PRO A 152 0.17 -19.74 -10.30
CA PRO A 152 0.30 -18.36 -10.75
C PRO A 152 1.68 -18.08 -11.35
N GLU A 153 2.75 -18.53 -10.69
CA GLU A 153 4.12 -18.38 -11.18
C GLU A 153 4.31 -19.06 -12.54
N ALA A 154 3.81 -20.27 -12.71
CA ALA A 154 3.92 -21.01 -13.97
C ALA A 154 3.14 -20.34 -15.12
N LEU A 155 2.01 -19.72 -14.84
CA LEU A 155 1.19 -19.03 -15.84
C LEU A 155 1.71 -17.63 -16.19
N ILE A 156 2.31 -16.93 -15.21
CA ILE A 156 2.76 -15.54 -15.35
C ILE A 156 4.18 -15.45 -15.91
N ALA A 157 5.08 -16.38 -15.58
CA ALA A 157 6.47 -16.36 -16.00
C ALA A 157 6.61 -16.21 -17.52
N GLY A 158 7.32 -15.16 -17.96
CA GLY A 158 7.49 -14.77 -19.35
C GLY A 158 6.25 -14.12 -19.99
N ARG A 159 5.23 -13.79 -19.21
CA ARG A 159 3.99 -13.10 -19.60
C ARG A 159 3.60 -12.01 -18.60
N GLU A 160 4.58 -11.47 -17.88
CA GLU A 160 4.38 -10.46 -16.85
C GLU A 160 3.70 -9.22 -17.41
N ASP A 161 4.00 -8.86 -18.66
CA ASP A 161 3.37 -7.73 -19.35
C ASP A 161 1.88 -7.97 -19.63
N ILE A 162 1.48 -9.17 -20.03
CA ILE A 162 0.08 -9.52 -20.27
C ILE A 162 -0.69 -9.49 -18.97
N TRP A 163 -0.14 -10.08 -17.91
CA TRP A 163 -0.75 -10.15 -16.59
C TRP A 163 -0.89 -8.77 -15.94
N LEU A 164 0.17 -7.96 -15.94
CA LEU A 164 0.14 -6.60 -15.39
C LEU A 164 -0.80 -5.69 -16.17
N ARG A 165 -0.83 -5.80 -17.51
CA ARG A 165 -1.75 -5.02 -18.34
C ARG A 165 -3.20 -5.33 -17.99
N HIS A 166 -3.54 -6.61 -17.82
CA HIS A 166 -4.88 -6.99 -17.38
C HIS A 166 -5.25 -6.37 -16.03
N LEU A 167 -4.36 -6.47 -15.04
CA LEU A 167 -4.60 -5.92 -13.71
C LEU A 167 -4.78 -4.39 -13.74
N PHE A 168 -3.85 -3.66 -14.35
CA PHE A 168 -3.94 -2.21 -14.42
C PHE A 168 -5.15 -1.73 -15.22
N SER A 169 -5.51 -2.41 -16.32
CA SER A 169 -6.70 -2.03 -17.12
C SER A 169 -8.01 -2.27 -16.38
N ASP A 170 -8.07 -3.32 -15.56
CA ASP A 170 -9.28 -3.70 -14.81
C ASP A 170 -9.43 -2.90 -13.52
N TRP A 171 -8.30 -2.51 -12.90
CA TRP A 171 -8.31 -1.88 -11.59
C TRP A 171 -8.32 -0.35 -11.63
N CYS A 172 -7.90 0.28 -12.71
CA CYS A 172 -7.96 1.73 -12.87
C CYS A 172 -9.30 2.19 -13.44
N HIS A 173 -9.72 3.40 -13.09
CA HIS A 173 -10.86 4.06 -13.72
C HIS A 173 -10.59 4.33 -15.20
N ASP A 174 -9.40 4.88 -15.51
CA ASP A 174 -8.90 4.95 -16.89
C ASP A 174 -7.88 3.81 -17.10
N PRO A 175 -8.19 2.83 -17.99
CA PRO A 175 -7.29 1.72 -18.30
C PRO A 175 -5.90 2.13 -18.79
N MET A 176 -5.72 3.39 -19.21
CA MET A 176 -4.46 3.91 -19.72
C MET A 176 -3.64 4.68 -18.67
N THR A 177 -4.11 4.80 -17.43
CA THR A 177 -3.40 5.49 -16.33
C THR A 177 -1.98 4.97 -16.17
N VAL A 178 -1.81 3.64 -16.10
CA VAL A 178 -0.49 3.01 -16.03
C VAL A 178 -0.08 2.55 -17.42
N SER A 179 0.53 3.46 -18.17
CA SER A 179 0.99 3.22 -19.55
C SER A 179 2.42 3.72 -19.77
N GLY A 180 2.95 3.53 -20.96
CA GLY A 180 4.28 4.02 -21.36
C GLY A 180 5.39 3.59 -20.40
N GLU A 181 6.18 4.56 -19.92
CA GLU A 181 7.34 4.32 -19.04
C GLU A 181 6.94 3.69 -17.69
N ALA A 182 5.82 4.12 -17.12
CA ALA A 182 5.34 3.58 -15.84
C ALA A 182 5.05 2.08 -15.95
N PHE A 183 4.31 1.68 -17.00
CA PHE A 183 4.03 0.28 -17.27
C PHE A 183 5.32 -0.55 -17.46
N GLN A 184 6.27 -0.06 -18.26
CA GLN A 184 7.54 -0.75 -18.49
C GLN A 184 8.38 -0.88 -17.21
N THR A 185 8.31 0.11 -16.32
CA THR A 185 8.98 0.05 -15.01
C THR A 185 8.43 -1.11 -14.17
N TYR A 186 7.12 -1.29 -14.11
CA TYR A 186 6.51 -2.40 -13.39
C TYR A 186 6.77 -3.74 -14.06
N VAL A 187 6.66 -3.84 -15.39
CA VAL A 187 7.02 -5.07 -16.12
C VAL A 187 8.45 -5.49 -15.81
N LYS A 188 9.40 -4.57 -15.88
CA LYS A 188 10.80 -4.84 -15.54
C LYS A 188 10.98 -5.33 -14.10
N ALA A 189 10.26 -4.73 -13.15
CA ALA A 189 10.34 -5.14 -11.74
C ALA A 189 9.81 -6.56 -11.53
N TYR A 190 8.71 -6.92 -12.19
CA TYR A 190 8.09 -8.24 -12.06
C TYR A 190 8.78 -9.32 -12.88
N SER A 191 9.50 -8.96 -13.95
CA SER A 191 10.35 -9.89 -14.73
C SER A 191 11.67 -10.23 -14.02
N ALA A 192 11.98 -9.56 -12.89
CA ALA A 192 13.17 -9.86 -12.12
C ALA A 192 13.06 -11.25 -11.43
N PRO A 193 14.17 -12.01 -11.32
CA PRO A 193 14.14 -13.33 -10.69
C PRO A 193 13.51 -13.31 -9.30
N GLY A 194 12.50 -14.17 -9.10
CA GLY A 194 11.79 -14.32 -7.83
C GLY A 194 10.72 -13.25 -7.53
N ALA A 195 10.50 -12.27 -8.41
CA ALA A 195 9.54 -11.19 -8.16
C ALA A 195 8.09 -11.70 -8.12
N VAL A 196 7.67 -12.46 -9.12
CA VAL A 196 6.32 -13.08 -9.14
C VAL A 196 6.15 -13.98 -7.92
N ARG A 197 7.14 -14.85 -7.62
CA ARG A 197 7.08 -15.71 -6.42
C ARG A 197 6.97 -14.89 -5.12
N GLY A 198 7.73 -13.80 -5.00
CA GLY A 198 7.67 -12.91 -3.84
C GLY A 198 6.26 -12.33 -3.65
N ALA A 199 5.69 -11.78 -4.72
CA ALA A 199 4.33 -11.24 -4.70
C ALA A 199 3.27 -12.33 -4.37
N MET A 200 3.36 -13.52 -4.96
CA MET A 200 2.45 -14.63 -4.63
C MET A 200 2.62 -15.11 -3.17
N SER A 201 3.85 -15.10 -2.65
CA SER A 201 4.12 -15.46 -1.26
C SER A 201 3.47 -14.49 -0.27
N ASP A 202 3.41 -13.20 -0.62
CA ASP A 202 2.68 -12.20 0.16
C ASP A 202 1.17 -12.52 0.25
N TYR A 203 0.55 -12.96 -0.85
CA TYR A 203 -0.85 -13.40 -0.83
C TYR A 203 -1.05 -14.71 -0.06
N ARG A 204 -0.12 -15.66 -0.16
CA ARG A 204 -0.17 -16.95 0.56
C ARG A 204 -0.09 -16.80 2.08
N ALA A 205 0.51 -15.71 2.56
CA ALA A 205 0.56 -15.39 3.99
C ALA A 205 -0.80 -14.91 4.56
N SER A 206 -1.85 -14.78 3.75
CA SER A 206 -3.13 -14.20 4.18
C SER A 206 -3.80 -14.92 5.34
N ALA A 207 -3.66 -16.24 5.45
CA ALA A 207 -4.22 -16.98 6.60
C ALA A 207 -3.51 -16.61 7.91
N GLU A 208 -2.19 -16.42 7.87
CA GLU A 208 -1.40 -15.94 9.01
C GLU A 208 -1.74 -14.49 9.34
N ASP A 209 -1.91 -13.63 8.31
CA ASP A 209 -2.35 -12.24 8.48
C ASP A 209 -3.71 -12.17 9.19
N VAL A 210 -4.67 -13.03 8.83
CA VAL A 210 -5.98 -13.12 9.50
C VAL A 210 -5.81 -13.51 10.96
N ALA A 211 -4.97 -14.51 11.27
CA ALA A 211 -4.71 -14.91 12.64
C ALA A 211 -4.10 -13.76 13.46
N GLN A 212 -3.11 -13.07 12.94
CA GLN A 212 -2.50 -11.89 13.56
C GLN A 212 -3.51 -10.74 13.77
N ASP A 213 -4.40 -10.50 12.81
CA ASP A 213 -5.45 -9.48 12.92
C ASP A 213 -6.50 -9.82 13.99
N LEU A 214 -6.77 -11.12 14.22
CA LEU A 214 -7.72 -11.59 15.24
C LEU A 214 -7.16 -11.50 16.66
N GLU A 215 -5.83 -11.63 16.85
CA GLU A 215 -5.18 -11.51 18.16
C GLU A 215 -5.50 -10.19 18.86
N ASP A 216 -5.67 -9.13 18.11
CA ASP A 216 -5.90 -7.77 18.62
C ASP A 216 -7.10 -7.06 17.96
N ALA A 217 -8.07 -7.82 17.47
CA ALA A 217 -9.23 -7.29 16.75
C ALA A 217 -10.01 -6.22 17.54
N ALA A 218 -10.09 -6.36 18.87
CA ALA A 218 -10.77 -5.41 19.75
C ALA A 218 -9.95 -4.12 20.01
N ARG A 219 -8.65 -4.13 19.75
CA ARG A 219 -7.79 -2.98 19.99
C ARG A 219 -7.79 -2.04 18.78
N LYS A 220 -8.39 -0.87 18.96
CA LYS A 220 -8.40 0.17 17.93
C LYS A 220 -7.08 0.91 17.83
N ILE A 221 -6.81 1.45 16.65
CA ILE A 221 -5.68 2.35 16.36
C ILE A 221 -6.01 3.71 16.99
N ARG A 222 -5.09 4.23 17.81
CA ARG A 222 -5.30 5.47 18.59
C ARG A 222 -4.83 6.72 17.86
N CYS A 223 -3.75 6.62 17.07
CA CYS A 223 -3.32 7.77 16.29
C CYS A 223 -4.38 8.17 15.24
N PRO A 224 -4.39 9.41 14.75
CA PRO A 224 -5.28 9.80 13.67
C PRO A 224 -5.11 8.91 12.45
N VAL A 225 -6.24 8.49 11.85
CA VAL A 225 -6.29 7.66 10.64
C VAL A 225 -7.05 8.39 9.54
N LEU A 226 -6.48 8.44 8.34
CA LEU A 226 -7.17 8.81 7.11
C LEU A 226 -7.33 7.55 6.26
N SER A 227 -8.58 7.16 5.98
CA SER A 227 -8.89 6.14 4.98
C SER A 227 -9.36 6.83 3.69
N LEU A 228 -8.63 6.63 2.59
CA LEU A 228 -9.03 7.10 1.28
C LEU A 228 -9.08 5.93 0.30
N TRP A 229 -9.94 6.01 -0.70
CA TRP A 229 -10.12 4.95 -1.69
C TRP A 229 -10.69 5.47 -3.00
N GLY A 230 -10.46 4.74 -4.09
CA GLY A 230 -11.11 5.01 -5.36
C GLY A 230 -12.58 4.60 -5.33
N ALA A 231 -13.48 5.54 -5.65
CA ALA A 231 -14.91 5.31 -5.61
C ALA A 231 -15.39 4.29 -6.67
N ASP A 232 -14.60 4.11 -7.73
CA ASP A 232 -14.95 3.26 -8.86
C ASP A 232 -14.37 1.85 -8.81
N PHE A 233 -13.47 1.54 -7.88
CA PHE A 233 -12.89 0.21 -7.80
C PHE A 233 -13.89 -0.85 -7.30
N GLY A 234 -14.07 -1.89 -8.11
CA GLY A 234 -15.03 -2.96 -7.86
C GLY A 234 -14.79 -3.72 -6.57
N ALA A 235 -13.52 -3.98 -6.26
CA ALA A 235 -13.12 -4.79 -5.10
C ALA A 235 -13.04 -4.01 -3.78
N VAL A 236 -13.12 -2.68 -3.77
CA VAL A 236 -13.06 -1.86 -2.54
C VAL A 236 -14.24 -0.90 -2.49
N GLY A 237 -14.18 0.24 -3.16
CA GLY A 237 -15.14 1.33 -3.01
C GLY A 237 -16.60 0.97 -3.36
N ARG A 238 -16.79 0.08 -4.36
CA ARG A 238 -18.13 -0.37 -4.78
C ARG A 238 -18.65 -1.58 -4.00
N LEU A 239 -17.77 -2.29 -3.31
CA LEU A 239 -18.11 -3.56 -2.65
C LEU A 239 -18.33 -3.42 -1.16
N PHE A 240 -17.61 -2.51 -0.51
CA PHE A 240 -17.56 -2.38 0.95
C PHE A 240 -17.96 -0.98 1.44
N ASP A 241 -18.60 -0.93 2.60
CA ASP A 241 -18.72 0.32 3.37
C ASP A 241 -17.40 0.62 4.10
N MET A 242 -16.53 1.33 3.40
CA MET A 242 -15.18 1.64 3.89
C MET A 242 -15.21 2.47 5.18
N LYS A 243 -16.19 3.36 5.36
CA LYS A 243 -16.34 4.13 6.59
C LYS A 243 -16.70 3.23 7.77
N ALA A 244 -17.65 2.32 7.59
CA ALA A 244 -18.03 1.36 8.63
C ALA A 244 -16.83 0.47 9.01
N ILE A 245 -16.13 -0.10 8.02
CA ILE A 245 -14.96 -0.96 8.24
C ILE A 245 -13.87 -0.24 9.03
N TRP A 246 -13.45 0.95 8.60
CA TRP A 246 -12.38 1.67 9.29
C TRP A 246 -12.80 2.25 10.63
N SER A 247 -14.11 2.46 10.86
CA SER A 247 -14.64 2.79 12.19
C SER A 247 -14.53 1.65 13.20
N GLU A 248 -14.48 0.38 12.74
CA GLU A 248 -14.13 -0.75 13.61
C GLU A 248 -12.65 -0.72 14.02
N MET A 249 -11.77 -0.17 13.17
CA MET A 249 -10.32 -0.25 13.31
C MET A 249 -9.67 0.95 14.03
N ALA A 250 -10.28 2.12 13.96
CA ALA A 250 -9.68 3.38 14.43
C ALA A 250 -10.58 4.16 15.38
N GLU A 251 -9.96 4.86 16.36
CA GLU A 251 -10.67 5.79 17.27
C GLU A 251 -10.90 7.16 16.62
N ASN A 252 -9.89 7.65 15.89
CA ASN A 252 -9.89 8.97 15.24
C ASN A 252 -9.81 8.82 13.74
N LEU A 253 -10.95 8.64 13.08
CA LEU A 253 -11.06 8.35 11.66
C LEU A 253 -11.52 9.57 10.86
N SER A 254 -10.79 9.86 9.79
CA SER A 254 -11.24 10.67 8.65
C SER A 254 -11.36 9.77 7.41
N VAL A 255 -12.30 10.07 6.51
CA VAL A 255 -12.51 9.29 5.29
C VAL A 255 -12.58 10.21 4.07
N ALA A 256 -12.07 9.76 2.93
CA ALA A 256 -12.08 10.50 1.68
C ALA A 256 -12.21 9.56 0.47
N PRO A 257 -13.42 9.34 -0.06
CA PRO A 257 -13.58 8.72 -1.36
C PRO A 257 -13.02 9.65 -2.45
N ILE A 258 -12.37 9.08 -3.45
CA ILE A 258 -11.83 9.81 -4.60
C ILE A 258 -12.63 9.43 -5.82
N GLU A 259 -13.32 10.40 -6.40
CA GLU A 259 -14.16 10.24 -7.58
C GLU A 259 -13.29 10.00 -8.84
N ARG A 260 -13.84 9.27 -9.82
CA ARG A 260 -13.17 8.92 -11.07
C ARG A 260 -11.80 8.28 -10.83
N CYS A 261 -11.77 7.35 -9.90
CA CYS A 261 -10.58 6.70 -9.40
C CYS A 261 -10.87 5.23 -9.11
N GLY A 262 -10.01 4.37 -9.58
CA GLY A 262 -9.97 2.94 -9.28
C GLY A 262 -9.04 2.62 -8.11
N HIS A 263 -8.25 1.56 -8.27
CA HIS A 263 -7.39 1.00 -7.21
C HIS A 263 -6.13 1.79 -6.90
N LEU A 264 -5.66 2.63 -7.83
CA LEU A 264 -4.35 3.29 -7.74
C LEU A 264 -4.48 4.81 -7.53
N PRO A 265 -5.06 5.28 -6.40
CA PRO A 265 -5.35 6.70 -6.21
C PRO A 265 -4.14 7.61 -6.39
N GLN A 266 -2.95 7.18 -5.97
CA GLN A 266 -1.69 7.92 -6.08
C GLN A 266 -1.23 8.10 -7.53
N GLU A 267 -1.67 7.24 -8.45
CA GLU A 267 -1.38 7.32 -9.88
C GLU A 267 -2.51 7.92 -10.70
N GLU A 268 -3.77 7.64 -10.33
CA GLU A 268 -4.96 8.06 -11.07
C GLU A 268 -5.37 9.50 -10.77
N GLN A 269 -5.24 9.93 -9.51
CA GLN A 269 -5.66 11.24 -9.02
C GLN A 269 -4.57 11.88 -8.14
N PRO A 270 -3.32 12.04 -8.64
CA PRO A 270 -2.17 12.42 -7.83
C PRO A 270 -2.34 13.78 -7.13
N GLU A 271 -2.97 14.78 -7.77
CA GLU A 271 -3.19 16.09 -7.18
C GLU A 271 -4.18 16.03 -6.00
N ALA A 272 -5.25 15.24 -6.13
CA ALA A 272 -6.23 15.05 -5.07
C ALA A 272 -5.59 14.31 -3.88
N VAL A 273 -4.83 13.25 -4.14
CA VAL A 273 -4.09 12.50 -3.12
C VAL A 273 -3.06 13.40 -2.43
N ASN A 274 -2.25 14.16 -3.18
CA ASN A 274 -1.23 15.04 -2.62
C ASN A 274 -1.85 16.09 -1.68
N ARG A 275 -2.96 16.69 -2.06
CA ARG A 275 -3.69 17.66 -1.21
C ARG A 275 -4.17 17.01 0.08
N LEU A 276 -4.83 15.84 -0.01
CA LEU A 276 -5.33 15.11 1.16
C LEU A 276 -4.20 14.70 2.10
N LEU A 277 -3.08 14.23 1.55
CA LEU A 277 -1.89 13.87 2.33
C LEU A 277 -1.32 15.08 3.05
N LEU A 278 -1.08 16.20 2.36
CA LEU A 278 -0.53 17.41 2.96
C LEU A 278 -1.45 17.95 4.06
N ASP A 279 -2.76 18.05 3.82
CA ASP A 279 -3.71 18.54 4.81
C ASP A 279 -3.75 17.64 6.05
N PHE A 280 -3.77 16.33 5.86
CA PHE A 280 -3.81 15.38 6.97
C PHE A 280 -2.49 15.34 7.76
N LEU A 281 -1.35 15.37 7.08
CA LEU A 281 -0.03 15.36 7.71
C LEU A 281 0.23 16.64 8.51
N ASP A 282 -0.25 17.80 8.05
CA ASP A 282 -0.19 19.08 8.76
C ASP A 282 -1.17 19.18 9.95
N GLY A 283 -2.00 18.16 10.15
CA GLY A 283 -3.01 18.16 11.23
C GLY A 283 -4.26 18.95 10.91
N ARG A 284 -4.45 19.38 9.67
CA ARG A 284 -5.70 19.99 9.20
C ARG A 284 -6.76 18.91 9.04
N LYS A 285 -8.01 19.19 9.38
CA LYS A 285 -9.12 18.26 9.08
C LYS A 285 -9.29 18.21 7.56
N ALA A 286 -9.39 17.00 6.99
CA ALA A 286 -9.71 16.83 5.59
C ALA A 286 -11.07 17.49 5.32
N ASP A 287 -11.07 18.58 4.56
CA ASP A 287 -12.30 19.30 4.17
C ASP A 287 -12.91 18.55 2.97
N THR A 288 -13.81 17.61 3.25
CA THR A 288 -14.51 16.79 2.26
C THR A 288 -15.43 17.61 1.33
N ALA A 289 -15.65 18.92 1.64
CA ALA A 289 -16.55 19.77 0.86
C ALA A 289 -15.92 20.38 -0.40
N ARG A 290 -14.60 20.26 -0.62
CA ARG A 290 -13.93 20.91 -1.76
C ARG A 290 -13.67 20.02 -2.99
N THR A 291 -14.16 18.80 -3.00
CA THR A 291 -13.95 17.89 -4.15
C THR A 291 -14.97 18.05 -5.28
N SER A 292 -15.99 18.93 -5.14
CA SER A 292 -17.09 19.03 -6.08
C SER A 292 -17.07 20.26 -7.01
N ASN A 293 -16.04 21.12 -7.00
CA ASN A 293 -15.99 22.30 -7.89
C ASN A 293 -14.61 22.48 -8.52
N ALA A 294 -14.35 21.75 -9.60
CA ALA A 294 -13.48 22.18 -10.69
C ALA A 294 -14.11 21.61 -11.98
N CYS A 295 -14.89 22.47 -12.64
CA CYS A 295 -15.34 22.26 -14.02
C CYS A 295 -14.15 22.26 -14.97
#